data_e7609fc7aaee90d1828839c8203c1ffa
#
_entry.id   e7609fc7aaee90d1828839c8203c1ffa
#
_cell.length_a   1.000
_cell.length_b   1.000
_cell.length_c   1.000
_cell.angle_alpha   90.00
_cell.angle_beta   90.00
_cell.angle_gamma   90.00
#
_symmetry.space_group_name_H-M   'P 1'
#
loop_
_entity.id
_entity.type
_entity.pdbx_description
1 polymer ?
#
loop_
_entity_poly.entity_id
_entity_poly.type
_entity_poly.pdbx_seq_one_letter_code
_entity_poly.pdbx_strand_id
1 'polypeptide(L)'
;MRRVKAMEFRMSIFVGLRLVFTVLTVTLALETTAQAADAAAGITPGKSFRDCADCPEMVVIPAGAANIGSTAEERLREGVPPAFGEREVPVVRVTIARPFAMAKTETTRGQFARFVGDTKRPTPPTCATHNKKTDTWAPVAGVSWDKPGFTQTDDHPAVCISWHDANDFAGWLAKMTGQRYRLASEAEWEYAARGGTGTARYWGDASQPVCEKASVMTSATFAAIGTPESWMDKLVCASDRSWTVPVGSFEANPFGLQDMLGSVWEWVADCATPDHHGMPTDGSPQMKGDCQRRVTKGGAFHSVPWLARPATRGSGQDPHNRPVASGIRVVRELN
;
A
#
# COMPACT_ATOMS: atom_id res chain seq x y z
N MET A 1 70.75 -36.74 52.53
CA MET A 1 69.67 -37.21 53.47
C MET A 1 68.40 -36.41 53.24
N ARG A 2 67.24 -37.13 53.13
CA ARG A 2 65.84 -36.74 53.12
C ARG A 2 65.25 -36.10 51.88
N ARG A 3 64.47 -36.97 51.29
CA ARG A 3 63.33 -36.77 50.37
C ARG A 3 62.22 -35.86 50.96
N VAL A 4 61.50 -35.07 50.15
CA VAL A 4 60.10 -34.86 50.27
C VAL A 4 59.55 -34.53 48.86
N LYS A 5 58.84 -35.38 48.33
CA LYS A 5 57.53 -35.57 47.73
C LYS A 5 56.95 -34.39 46.90
N ALA A 6 56.72 -34.75 45.65
CA ALA A 6 55.74 -34.12 44.75
C ALA A 6 54.33 -34.17 45.35
N MET A 7 53.52 -33.10 45.07
CA MET A 7 52.11 -33.16 45.21
C MET A 7 51.42 -32.45 43.98
N GLU A 8 50.68 -33.26 43.32
CA GLU A 8 49.93 -32.95 42.09
C GLU A 8 48.97 -31.84 42.32
N PHE A 9 48.81 -30.98 41.30
CA PHE A 9 47.68 -30.13 41.15
C PHE A 9 46.97 -30.49 39.83
N ARG A 10 46.07 -31.45 39.89
CA ARG A 10 45.03 -31.70 38.93
C ARG A 10 43.78 -31.12 39.53
N MET A 11 43.27 -30.01 38.98
CA MET A 11 41.82 -29.71 38.89
C MET A 11 41.60 -28.33 38.23
N SER A 12 40.81 -28.33 37.24
CA SER A 12 40.06 -27.20 36.67
C SER A 12 40.21 -27.02 35.17
N ILE A 13 39.76 -27.98 34.39
CA ILE A 13 39.44 -27.75 32.96
C ILE A 13 37.97 -28.13 32.63
N PHE A 14 37.16 -28.57 33.58
CA PHE A 14 35.81 -29.07 33.28
C PHE A 14 34.65 -28.07 33.54
N VAL A 15 34.89 -26.86 34.07
CA VAL A 15 33.79 -25.90 34.39
C VAL A 15 33.51 -24.93 33.24
N GLY A 16 34.47 -24.66 32.34
CA GLY A 16 34.30 -23.70 31.24
C GLY A 16 33.40 -24.19 30.07
N LEU A 17 33.31 -25.51 29.87
CA LEU A 17 32.62 -26.07 28.68
C LEU A 17 31.10 -26.23 28.88
N ARG A 18 30.61 -26.27 30.10
CA ARG A 18 29.16 -26.39 30.38
C ARG A 18 28.38 -25.08 30.30
N LEU A 19 29.03 -23.92 30.55
CA LEU A 19 28.34 -22.63 30.46
C LEU A 19 28.16 -22.13 29.02
N VAL A 20 29.07 -22.46 28.10
CA VAL A 20 28.97 -22.05 26.70
C VAL A 20 27.87 -22.82 25.97
N PHE A 21 27.66 -24.11 26.30
CA PHE A 21 26.59 -24.90 25.69
C PHE A 21 25.18 -24.49 26.15
N THR A 22 25.02 -23.97 27.38
CA THR A 22 23.71 -23.60 27.92
C THR A 22 23.23 -22.25 27.35
N VAL A 23 24.12 -21.31 27.04
CA VAL A 23 23.76 -20.00 26.43
C VAL A 23 23.45 -20.18 24.97
N LEU A 24 24.12 -21.04 24.22
CA LEU A 24 23.84 -21.27 22.79
C LEU A 24 22.52 -22.02 22.56
N THR A 25 22.09 -22.89 23.46
CA THR A 25 20.82 -23.61 23.35
C THR A 25 19.63 -22.76 23.72
N VAL A 26 19.77 -21.76 24.60
CA VAL A 26 18.66 -20.86 24.97
C VAL A 26 18.38 -19.84 23.85
N THR A 27 19.39 -19.32 23.15
CA THR A 27 19.17 -18.39 22.03
C THR A 27 18.56 -19.08 20.80
N LEU A 28 18.98 -20.32 20.49
CA LEU A 28 18.38 -21.08 19.39
C LEU A 28 16.93 -21.51 19.68
N ALA A 29 16.58 -21.76 20.93
CA ALA A 29 15.23 -22.15 21.34
C ALA A 29 14.23 -20.96 21.31
N LEU A 30 14.70 -19.73 21.50
CA LEU A 30 13.85 -18.53 21.42
C LEU A 30 13.53 -18.14 19.96
N GLU A 31 14.46 -18.28 19.03
CA GLU A 31 14.19 -18.02 17.62
C GLU A 31 13.29 -19.10 16.99
N THR A 32 13.43 -20.37 17.40
CA THR A 32 12.59 -21.46 16.91
C THR A 32 11.17 -21.41 17.48
N THR A 33 10.94 -20.84 18.65
CA THR A 33 9.60 -20.72 19.24
C THR A 33 8.77 -19.59 18.58
N ALA A 34 9.40 -18.50 18.16
CA ALA A 34 8.70 -17.43 17.43
C ALA A 34 8.29 -17.92 16.04
N GLN A 35 9.18 -18.55 15.30
CA GLN A 35 8.85 -19.13 13.97
C GLN A 35 7.84 -20.29 14.04
N ALA A 36 7.84 -21.08 15.10
CA ALA A 36 6.87 -22.16 15.29
C ALA A 36 5.48 -21.63 15.68
N ALA A 37 5.37 -20.50 16.37
CA ALA A 37 4.12 -19.86 16.71
C ALA A 37 3.43 -19.25 15.47
N ASP A 38 4.20 -18.64 14.57
CA ASP A 38 3.70 -18.10 13.30
C ASP A 38 3.24 -19.21 12.33
N ALA A 39 3.94 -20.33 12.30
CA ALA A 39 3.56 -21.50 11.50
C ALA A 39 2.28 -22.17 12.01
N ALA A 40 2.03 -22.16 13.31
CA ALA A 40 0.82 -22.75 13.93
C ALA A 40 -0.45 -21.93 13.63
N ALA A 41 -0.32 -20.63 13.34
CA ALA A 41 -1.43 -19.75 12.98
C ALA A 41 -1.73 -19.74 11.47
N GLY A 42 -0.99 -20.48 10.63
CA GLY A 42 -1.13 -20.46 9.16
C GLY A 42 -0.71 -19.14 8.52
N ILE A 43 -0.04 -18.26 9.27
CA ILE A 43 0.44 -16.93 8.84
C ILE A 43 1.78 -17.12 8.12
N THR A 44 1.70 -17.45 6.83
CA THR A 44 2.91 -17.61 5.99
C THR A 44 2.97 -16.43 5.01
N PRO A 45 4.06 -15.65 4.97
CA PRO A 45 4.22 -14.58 3.99
C PRO A 45 3.93 -15.05 2.57
N GLY A 46 3.19 -14.20 1.81
CA GLY A 46 2.74 -14.50 0.45
C GLY A 46 1.53 -15.44 0.35
N LYS A 47 1.07 -16.07 1.42
CA LYS A 47 -0.20 -16.80 1.40
C LYS A 47 -1.39 -15.86 1.36
N SER A 48 -2.40 -16.24 0.60
CA SER A 48 -3.69 -15.55 0.59
C SER A 48 -4.76 -16.32 1.35
N PHE A 49 -5.74 -15.58 1.87
CA PHE A 49 -6.91 -16.12 2.58
C PHE A 49 -8.10 -15.15 2.45
N ARG A 50 -9.28 -15.61 2.86
CA ARG A 50 -10.49 -14.77 3.02
C ARG A 50 -11.10 -15.03 4.39
N ASP A 51 -11.55 -13.99 5.06
CA ASP A 51 -12.28 -14.13 6.34
C ASP A 51 -13.76 -14.47 6.14
N CYS A 52 -14.31 -14.26 4.93
CA CYS A 52 -15.64 -14.69 4.52
C CYS A 52 -15.69 -14.89 2.99
N ALA A 53 -16.76 -15.50 2.47
CA ALA A 53 -16.90 -15.82 1.06
C ALA A 53 -16.75 -14.59 0.14
N ASP A 54 -17.38 -13.47 0.51
CA ASP A 54 -17.37 -12.23 -0.29
C ASP A 54 -16.42 -11.17 0.26
N CYS A 55 -15.60 -11.52 1.28
CA CYS A 55 -14.56 -10.63 1.79
C CYS A 55 -13.45 -10.45 0.76
N PRO A 56 -12.70 -9.34 0.82
CA PRO A 56 -11.46 -9.20 0.06
C PRO A 56 -10.53 -10.40 0.27
N GLU A 57 -9.85 -10.82 -0.79
CA GLU A 57 -8.73 -11.75 -0.66
C GLU A 57 -7.56 -10.99 -0.04
N MET A 58 -7.06 -11.50 1.08
CA MET A 58 -5.97 -10.90 1.84
C MET A 58 -4.68 -11.66 1.59
N VAL A 59 -3.57 -10.95 1.43
CA VAL A 59 -2.23 -11.52 1.28
C VAL A 59 -1.41 -11.18 2.52
N VAL A 60 -0.72 -12.15 3.07
CA VAL A 60 0.18 -11.97 4.23
C VAL A 60 1.45 -11.25 3.79
N ILE A 61 1.66 -10.06 4.31
CA ILE A 61 2.84 -9.22 4.09
C ILE A 61 3.83 -9.50 5.22
N PRO A 62 5.09 -9.87 4.92
CA PRO A 62 6.08 -10.20 5.93
C PRO A 62 6.46 -8.99 6.80
N ALA A 63 6.91 -9.24 8.02
CA ALA A 63 7.70 -8.27 8.77
C ALA A 63 8.98 -7.94 8.01
N GLY A 64 9.51 -6.74 8.19
CA GLY A 64 10.72 -6.31 7.50
C GLY A 64 10.94 -4.81 7.61
N ALA A 65 11.78 -4.28 6.73
CA ALA A 65 12.04 -2.85 6.70
C ALA A 65 12.29 -2.36 5.28
N ALA A 66 11.86 -1.13 4.98
CA ALA A 66 12.11 -0.48 3.70
C ALA A 66 12.49 0.99 3.87
N ASN A 67 13.09 1.54 2.84
CA ASN A 67 13.22 2.98 2.68
C ASN A 67 11.94 3.51 2.01
N ILE A 68 11.26 4.42 2.70
CA ILE A 68 10.04 5.08 2.25
C ILE A 68 10.41 6.43 1.65
N GLY A 69 9.84 6.74 0.49
CA GLY A 69 10.19 7.94 -0.29
C GLY A 69 11.15 7.64 -1.44
N SER A 70 11.65 8.68 -2.10
CA SER A 70 12.51 8.57 -3.28
C SER A 70 13.83 9.31 -3.15
N THR A 71 14.89 8.79 -3.78
CA THR A 71 16.20 9.46 -3.85
C THR A 71 16.19 10.55 -4.92
N ALA A 72 17.18 11.44 -4.89
CA ALA A 72 17.34 12.46 -5.91
C ALA A 72 17.58 11.84 -7.30
N GLU A 73 18.35 10.73 -7.36
CA GLU A 73 18.64 9.98 -8.57
C GLU A 73 17.37 9.35 -9.14
N GLU A 74 16.51 8.76 -8.29
CA GLU A 74 15.21 8.23 -8.71
C GLU A 74 14.35 9.33 -9.33
N ARG A 75 14.18 10.45 -8.63
CA ARG A 75 13.35 11.56 -9.10
C ARG A 75 13.85 12.15 -10.43
N LEU A 76 15.18 12.29 -10.58
CA LEU A 76 15.78 12.78 -11.81
C LEU A 76 15.55 11.80 -12.97
N ARG A 77 15.80 10.52 -12.75
CA ARG A 77 15.62 9.45 -13.75
C ARG A 77 14.18 9.36 -14.23
N GLU A 78 13.23 9.46 -13.30
CA GLU A 78 11.80 9.38 -13.57
C GLU A 78 11.19 10.69 -14.10
N GLY A 79 11.95 11.79 -14.13
CA GLY A 79 11.45 13.09 -14.55
C GLY A 79 10.39 13.68 -13.62
N VAL A 80 10.47 13.37 -12.31
CA VAL A 80 9.52 13.86 -11.31
C VAL A 80 9.64 15.38 -11.16
N PRO A 81 8.57 16.16 -11.39
CA PRO A 81 8.62 17.60 -11.17
C PRO A 81 8.95 17.96 -9.71
N PRO A 82 9.76 19.00 -9.44
CA PRO A 82 10.21 19.35 -8.09
C PRO A 82 9.08 19.44 -7.06
N ALA A 83 7.97 20.08 -7.38
CA ALA A 83 6.82 20.24 -6.49
C ALA A 83 6.14 18.91 -6.08
N PHE A 84 6.37 17.84 -6.83
CA PHE A 84 5.94 16.48 -6.46
C PHE A 84 7.04 15.75 -5.71
N GLY A 85 8.29 15.87 -6.17
CA GLY A 85 9.43 15.21 -5.54
C GLY A 85 9.73 15.69 -4.11
N GLU A 86 9.44 16.94 -3.80
CA GLU A 86 9.56 17.50 -2.45
C GLU A 86 8.66 16.81 -1.42
N ARG A 87 7.57 16.17 -1.85
CA ARG A 87 6.67 15.42 -0.97
C ARG A 87 7.21 14.04 -0.59
N GLU A 88 8.16 13.52 -1.37
CA GLU A 88 8.71 12.18 -1.25
C GLU A 88 10.01 12.13 -0.41
N VAL A 89 10.35 13.22 0.28
CA VAL A 89 11.59 13.38 1.05
C VAL A 89 11.33 13.80 2.49
N PRO A 90 12.28 13.59 3.41
CA PRO A 90 13.46 12.75 3.25
C PRO A 90 13.09 11.28 3.04
N VAL A 91 14.03 10.49 2.51
CA VAL A 91 13.90 9.03 2.55
C VAL A 91 13.99 8.57 4.00
N VAL A 92 12.98 7.88 4.48
CA VAL A 92 12.87 7.42 5.87
C VAL A 92 12.98 5.90 5.92
N ARG A 93 13.89 5.38 6.76
CA ARG A 93 13.96 3.95 7.05
C ARG A 93 12.85 3.56 8.01
N VAL A 94 11.91 2.74 7.56
CA VAL A 94 10.77 2.25 8.36
C VAL A 94 10.90 0.76 8.60
N THR A 95 10.56 0.31 9.82
CA THR A 95 10.53 -1.10 10.22
C THR A 95 9.09 -1.53 10.48
N ILE A 96 8.63 -2.52 9.74
CA ILE A 96 7.36 -3.22 9.98
C ILE A 96 7.67 -4.41 10.89
N ALA A 97 7.47 -4.23 12.18
CA ALA A 97 7.92 -5.19 13.20
C ALA A 97 7.14 -6.51 13.21
N ARG A 98 5.91 -6.53 12.70
CA ARG A 98 5.05 -7.71 12.66
C ARG A 98 4.43 -7.87 11.27
N PRO A 99 4.18 -9.11 10.82
CA PRO A 99 3.42 -9.32 9.60
C PRO A 99 2.00 -8.77 9.75
N PHE A 100 1.43 -8.34 8.64
CA PHE A 100 0.02 -7.93 8.52
C PHE A 100 -0.53 -8.51 7.22
N ALA A 101 -1.83 -8.45 7.01
CA ALA A 101 -2.40 -8.81 5.72
C ALA A 101 -2.91 -7.56 5.01
N MET A 102 -2.73 -7.50 3.68
CA MET A 102 -3.27 -6.45 2.82
C MET A 102 -4.16 -7.08 1.76
N ALA A 103 -5.23 -6.39 1.38
CA ALA A 103 -6.08 -6.85 0.29
C ALA A 103 -5.26 -6.99 -1.00
N LYS A 104 -5.39 -8.14 -1.65
CA LYS A 104 -4.64 -8.51 -2.86
C LYS A 104 -4.80 -7.48 -3.97
N THR A 105 -6.02 -6.97 -4.11
CA THR A 105 -6.41 -5.93 -5.06
C THR A 105 -7.09 -4.79 -4.33
N GLU A 106 -7.45 -3.73 -5.05
CA GLU A 106 -8.36 -2.72 -4.53
C GLU A 106 -9.71 -3.35 -4.17
N THR A 107 -10.46 -2.69 -3.27
CA THR A 107 -11.87 -3.04 -2.98
C THR A 107 -12.69 -2.89 -4.24
N THR A 108 -13.42 -3.95 -4.61
CA THR A 108 -14.25 -3.93 -5.81
C THR A 108 -15.54 -3.15 -5.62
N ARG A 109 -16.13 -2.70 -6.74
CA ARG A 109 -17.46 -2.08 -6.78
C ARG A 109 -18.52 -2.98 -6.14
N GLY A 110 -18.48 -4.29 -6.41
CA GLY A 110 -19.40 -5.27 -5.80
C GLY A 110 -19.25 -5.36 -4.28
N GLN A 111 -18.01 -5.38 -3.76
CA GLN A 111 -17.75 -5.36 -2.32
C GLN A 111 -18.25 -4.08 -1.66
N PHE A 112 -18.02 -2.94 -2.30
CA PHE A 112 -18.51 -1.65 -1.80
C PHE A 112 -20.04 -1.55 -1.88
N ALA A 113 -20.68 -2.07 -2.93
CA ALA A 113 -22.14 -2.16 -3.05
C ALA A 113 -22.77 -2.95 -1.89
N ARG A 114 -22.14 -4.08 -1.50
CA ARG A 114 -22.57 -4.86 -0.34
C ARG A 114 -22.50 -4.02 0.95
N PHE A 115 -21.38 -3.34 1.19
CA PHE A 115 -21.23 -2.44 2.34
C PHE A 115 -22.34 -1.38 2.38
N VAL A 116 -22.61 -0.72 1.25
CA VAL A 116 -23.69 0.27 1.15
C VAL A 116 -25.06 -0.34 1.46
N GLY A 117 -25.34 -1.54 0.92
CA GLY A 117 -26.59 -2.28 1.16
C GLY A 117 -26.77 -2.67 2.63
N ASP A 118 -25.75 -3.26 3.25
CA ASP A 118 -25.78 -3.72 4.64
C ASP A 118 -25.92 -2.56 5.64
N THR A 119 -25.26 -1.43 5.36
CA THR A 119 -25.27 -0.25 6.23
C THR A 119 -26.38 0.74 5.91
N LYS A 120 -27.09 0.55 4.80
CA LYS A 120 -28.08 1.48 4.24
C LYS A 120 -27.51 2.90 4.08
N ARG A 121 -26.21 2.95 3.73
CA ARG A 121 -25.51 4.22 3.56
C ARG A 121 -26.07 4.97 2.36
N PRO A 122 -26.42 6.25 2.51
CA PRO A 122 -26.90 7.04 1.38
C PRO A 122 -25.80 7.20 0.33
N THR A 123 -26.16 7.06 -0.95
CA THR A 123 -25.24 7.37 -2.05
C THR A 123 -25.11 8.88 -2.18
N PRO A 124 -23.89 9.44 -2.07
CA PRO A 124 -23.68 10.86 -2.28
C PRO A 124 -24.07 11.29 -3.69
N PRO A 125 -24.71 12.46 -3.87
CA PRO A 125 -25.24 12.88 -5.16
C PRO A 125 -24.17 13.42 -6.12
N THR A 126 -22.91 13.50 -5.68
CA THR A 126 -21.82 14.09 -6.47
C THR A 126 -20.52 13.31 -6.29
N CYS A 127 -19.72 13.31 -7.36
CA CYS A 127 -18.33 12.85 -7.37
C CYS A 127 -17.48 13.86 -8.16
N ALA A 128 -16.26 14.11 -7.72
CA ALA A 128 -15.37 15.03 -8.40
C ALA A 128 -14.80 14.37 -9.66
N THR A 129 -15.12 14.91 -10.81
CA THR A 129 -14.61 14.49 -12.11
C THR A 129 -13.97 15.65 -12.84
N HIS A 130 -13.24 15.36 -13.91
CA HIS A 130 -12.70 16.39 -14.77
C HIS A 130 -13.81 17.01 -15.63
N ASN A 131 -13.91 18.34 -15.58
CA ASN A 131 -14.81 19.12 -16.44
C ASN A 131 -14.02 19.63 -17.65
N LYS A 132 -14.25 19.05 -18.82
CA LYS A 132 -13.56 19.40 -20.07
C LYS A 132 -13.74 20.87 -20.49
N LYS A 133 -14.85 21.52 -20.11
CA LYS A 133 -15.13 22.90 -20.51
C LYS A 133 -14.33 23.93 -19.72
N THR A 134 -14.07 23.64 -18.44
CA THR A 134 -13.39 24.55 -17.52
C THR A 134 -11.97 24.09 -17.19
N ASP A 135 -11.56 22.92 -17.66
CA ASP A 135 -10.29 22.26 -17.32
C ASP A 135 -10.05 22.16 -15.80
N THR A 136 -11.11 21.82 -15.08
CA THR A 136 -11.07 21.73 -13.61
C THR A 136 -11.62 20.40 -13.10
N TRP A 137 -11.10 19.96 -11.98
CA TRP A 137 -11.68 18.85 -11.22
C TRP A 137 -12.66 19.42 -10.20
N ALA A 138 -13.94 19.06 -10.33
CA ALA A 138 -14.99 19.57 -9.49
C ALA A 138 -16.10 18.51 -9.27
N PRO A 139 -16.88 18.60 -8.18
CA PRO A 139 -18.06 17.77 -7.97
C PRO A 139 -19.09 17.95 -9.10
N VAL A 140 -19.52 16.84 -9.69
CA VAL A 140 -20.54 16.80 -10.76
C VAL A 140 -21.76 16.07 -10.24
N ALA A 141 -22.92 16.71 -10.36
CA ALA A 141 -24.19 16.14 -9.93
C ALA A 141 -24.57 14.92 -10.77
N GLY A 142 -25.14 13.89 -10.12
CA GLY A 142 -25.55 12.64 -10.75
C GLY A 142 -24.39 11.67 -11.02
N VAL A 143 -23.16 12.02 -10.66
CA VAL A 143 -22.00 11.12 -10.66
C VAL A 143 -21.76 10.61 -9.26
N SER A 144 -21.60 9.29 -9.11
CA SER A 144 -21.47 8.60 -7.82
C SER A 144 -20.72 7.29 -7.98
N TRP A 145 -20.44 6.58 -6.88
CA TRP A 145 -19.74 5.30 -6.91
C TRP A 145 -20.45 4.23 -7.76
N ASP A 146 -21.78 4.26 -7.85
CA ASP A 146 -22.61 3.35 -8.65
C ASP A 146 -22.87 3.86 -10.09
N LYS A 147 -22.61 5.16 -10.32
CA LYS A 147 -22.76 5.84 -11.62
C LYS A 147 -21.58 6.77 -11.89
N PRO A 148 -20.35 6.24 -12.09
CA PRO A 148 -19.15 7.08 -12.17
C PRO A 148 -19.01 7.89 -13.47
N GLY A 149 -19.96 7.75 -14.40
CA GLY A 149 -19.91 8.41 -15.71
C GLY A 149 -19.23 7.58 -16.80
N PHE A 150 -18.81 6.35 -16.48
CA PHE A 150 -18.27 5.35 -17.40
C PHE A 150 -18.68 3.95 -16.96
N THR A 151 -18.51 2.98 -17.84
CA THR A 151 -18.93 1.59 -17.59
C THR A 151 -17.99 0.91 -16.59
N GLN A 152 -18.59 0.30 -15.56
CA GLN A 152 -17.91 -0.59 -14.63
C GLN A 152 -18.78 -1.83 -14.38
N THR A 153 -18.13 -2.98 -14.21
CA THR A 153 -18.70 -4.20 -13.66
C THR A 153 -18.38 -4.31 -12.18
N ASP A 154 -18.93 -5.29 -11.48
CA ASP A 154 -18.75 -5.42 -10.03
C ASP A 154 -17.34 -5.83 -9.60
N ASP A 155 -16.53 -6.29 -10.54
CA ASP A 155 -15.11 -6.61 -10.37
C ASP A 155 -14.14 -5.42 -10.66
N HIS A 156 -14.64 -4.27 -11.08
CA HIS A 156 -13.85 -3.05 -11.16
C HIS A 156 -13.60 -2.47 -9.76
N PRO A 157 -12.53 -1.66 -9.56
CA PRO A 157 -12.32 -0.97 -8.30
C PRO A 157 -13.47 -0.01 -7.99
N ALA A 158 -13.86 0.07 -6.73
CA ALA A 158 -14.77 1.11 -6.26
C ALA A 158 -14.14 2.48 -6.45
N VAL A 159 -14.91 3.43 -6.97
CA VAL A 159 -14.50 4.81 -7.26
C VAL A 159 -15.43 5.81 -6.60
N CYS A 160 -15.13 7.10 -6.66
CA CYS A 160 -15.92 8.14 -5.98
C CYS A 160 -15.97 7.93 -4.45
N ILE A 161 -14.89 7.45 -3.88
CA ILE A 161 -14.78 7.08 -2.48
C ILE A 161 -14.08 8.20 -1.72
N SER A 162 -14.68 8.69 -0.64
CA SER A 162 -14.03 9.57 0.31
C SER A 162 -13.18 8.78 1.32
N TRP A 163 -12.29 9.46 2.03
CA TRP A 163 -11.54 8.83 3.12
C TRP A 163 -12.47 8.25 4.20
N HIS A 164 -13.55 8.96 4.53
CA HIS A 164 -14.55 8.49 5.48
C HIS A 164 -15.26 7.23 4.98
N ASP A 165 -15.61 7.16 3.68
CA ASP A 165 -16.20 5.95 3.09
C ASP A 165 -15.24 4.77 3.20
N ALA A 166 -13.94 5.00 2.93
CA ALA A 166 -12.90 3.97 3.02
C ALA A 166 -12.70 3.48 4.47
N ASN A 167 -12.64 4.39 5.43
CA ASN A 167 -12.50 4.06 6.86
C ASN A 167 -13.73 3.31 7.39
N ASP A 168 -14.93 3.74 7.02
CA ASP A 168 -16.18 3.11 7.41
C ASP A 168 -16.33 1.72 6.79
N PHE A 169 -15.89 1.53 5.54
CA PHE A 169 -15.83 0.21 4.90
C PHE A 169 -14.92 -0.77 5.69
N ALA A 170 -13.73 -0.31 6.09
CA ALA A 170 -12.84 -1.12 6.92
C ALA A 170 -13.49 -1.44 8.29
N GLY A 171 -14.15 -0.47 8.92
CA GLY A 171 -14.89 -0.67 10.16
C GLY A 171 -16.07 -1.64 10.02
N TRP A 172 -16.78 -1.63 8.89
CA TRP A 172 -17.84 -2.60 8.58
C TRP A 172 -17.27 -4.01 8.43
N LEU A 173 -16.17 -4.19 7.67
CA LEU A 173 -15.47 -5.48 7.58
C LEU A 173 -15.05 -5.98 8.95
N ALA A 174 -14.50 -5.10 9.79
CA ALA A 174 -14.09 -5.48 11.14
C ALA A 174 -15.26 -6.01 11.99
N LYS A 175 -16.41 -5.35 11.94
CA LYS A 175 -17.62 -5.79 12.65
C LYS A 175 -18.16 -7.12 12.10
N MET A 176 -18.20 -7.26 10.77
CA MET A 176 -18.75 -8.44 10.10
C MET A 176 -17.90 -9.69 10.35
N THR A 177 -16.56 -9.55 10.38
CA THR A 177 -15.63 -10.68 10.46
C THR A 177 -15.11 -10.94 11.87
N GLY A 178 -15.26 -9.99 12.81
CA GLY A 178 -14.61 -10.03 14.11
C GLY A 178 -13.08 -9.82 14.05
N GLN A 179 -12.54 -9.41 12.91
CA GLN A 179 -11.11 -9.20 12.67
C GLN A 179 -10.78 -7.71 12.65
N ARG A 180 -9.51 -7.36 12.90
CA ARG A 180 -9.09 -5.95 12.92
C ARG A 180 -8.73 -5.45 11.53
N TYR A 181 -9.72 -4.95 10.80
CA TYR A 181 -9.55 -4.28 9.52
C TYR A 181 -9.39 -2.76 9.71
N ARG A 182 -8.53 -2.14 8.92
CA ARG A 182 -8.27 -0.71 8.89
C ARG A 182 -7.68 -0.26 7.53
N LEU A 183 -7.51 1.03 7.35
CA LEU A 183 -6.66 1.54 6.28
C LEU A 183 -5.18 1.29 6.61
N ALA A 184 -4.35 1.10 5.59
CA ALA A 184 -2.91 1.04 5.73
C ALA A 184 -2.37 2.40 6.19
N SER A 185 -1.25 2.42 6.91
CA SER A 185 -0.43 3.62 6.96
C SER A 185 0.25 3.87 5.60
N GLU A 186 0.69 5.10 5.35
CA GLU A 186 1.48 5.44 4.16
C GLU A 186 2.71 4.54 4.05
N ALA A 187 3.40 4.30 5.16
CA ALA A 187 4.59 3.46 5.22
C ALA A 187 4.29 1.98 4.96
N GLU A 188 3.22 1.43 5.53
CA GLU A 188 2.77 0.06 5.26
C GLU A 188 2.38 -0.13 3.80
N TRP A 189 1.66 0.85 3.24
CA TRP A 189 1.26 0.83 1.85
C TRP A 189 2.46 0.81 0.91
N GLU A 190 3.41 1.73 1.11
CA GLU A 190 4.60 1.82 0.25
C GLU A 190 5.52 0.59 0.41
N TYR A 191 5.72 0.10 1.65
CA TYR A 191 6.44 -1.14 1.92
C TYR A 191 5.85 -2.32 1.14
N ALA A 192 4.52 -2.46 1.20
CA ALA A 192 3.81 -3.53 0.51
C ALA A 192 3.87 -3.37 -1.03
N ALA A 193 3.75 -2.14 -1.55
CA ALA A 193 3.83 -1.86 -2.98
C ALA A 193 5.22 -2.13 -3.55
N ARG A 194 6.29 -1.86 -2.79
CA ARG A 194 7.66 -2.18 -3.20
C ARG A 194 7.92 -3.70 -3.27
N GLY A 195 7.19 -4.51 -2.53
CA GLY A 195 7.34 -5.97 -2.57
C GLY A 195 8.75 -6.45 -2.17
N GLY A 196 9.47 -5.71 -1.31
CA GLY A 196 10.82 -6.01 -0.89
C GLY A 196 11.92 -5.49 -1.85
N THR A 197 11.56 -4.81 -2.96
CA THR A 197 12.54 -4.21 -3.88
C THR A 197 12.96 -2.80 -3.44
N GLY A 198 14.15 -2.38 -3.86
CA GLY A 198 14.66 -1.02 -3.66
C GLY A 198 14.57 -0.13 -4.90
N THR A 199 13.98 -0.64 -5.99
CA THR A 199 13.84 0.04 -7.27
C THR A 199 12.62 0.98 -7.31
N ALA A 200 12.53 1.84 -8.33
CA ALA A 200 11.43 2.80 -8.49
C ALA A 200 10.06 2.11 -8.61
N ARG A 201 10.02 0.87 -9.10
CA ARG A 201 8.83 0.01 -9.16
C ARG A 201 9.23 -1.43 -8.84
N TYR A 202 8.27 -2.28 -8.46
CA TYR A 202 8.57 -3.69 -8.15
C TYR A 202 9.16 -4.49 -9.34
N TRP A 203 8.98 -4.02 -10.57
CA TRP A 203 9.58 -4.62 -11.77
C TRP A 203 10.93 -3.99 -12.19
N GLY A 204 11.46 -3.04 -11.42
CA GLY A 204 12.74 -2.37 -11.67
C GLY A 204 12.61 -0.86 -11.88
N ASP A 205 13.70 -0.27 -12.36
CA ASP A 205 13.79 1.18 -12.58
C ASP A 205 13.28 1.63 -13.96
N ALA A 206 13.05 0.70 -14.88
CA ALA A 206 12.56 1.03 -16.20
C ALA A 206 11.11 1.51 -16.18
N SER A 207 10.83 2.68 -16.73
CA SER A 207 9.47 3.22 -16.89
C SER A 207 8.72 2.61 -18.08
N GLN A 208 9.42 2.09 -19.09
CA GLN A 208 8.85 1.55 -20.33
C GLN A 208 7.75 0.49 -20.14
N PRO A 209 7.88 -0.50 -19.22
CA PRO A 209 6.84 -1.52 -19.05
C PRO A 209 5.59 -1.03 -18.32
N VAL A 210 5.52 0.23 -17.88
CA VAL A 210 4.39 0.69 -17.02
C VAL A 210 3.03 0.46 -17.66
N CYS A 211 2.93 0.60 -18.99
CA CYS A 211 1.68 0.40 -19.74
C CYS A 211 1.18 -1.05 -19.73
N GLU A 212 2.10 -2.00 -19.54
CA GLU A 212 1.83 -3.43 -19.49
C GLU A 212 1.64 -3.92 -18.03
N LYS A 213 2.14 -3.15 -17.08
CA LYS A 213 2.21 -3.52 -15.66
C LYS A 213 1.23 -2.77 -14.76
N ALA A 214 0.59 -1.70 -15.27
CA ALA A 214 -0.30 -0.86 -14.48
C ALA A 214 -1.36 -0.17 -15.35
N SER A 215 -2.52 0.14 -14.76
CA SER A 215 -3.53 0.99 -15.40
C SER A 215 -3.18 2.45 -15.18
N VAL A 216 -2.56 3.05 -16.19
CA VAL A 216 -2.13 4.46 -16.20
C VAL A 216 -2.73 5.19 -17.40
N MET A 217 -2.45 6.48 -17.54
CA MET A 217 -2.97 7.30 -18.64
C MET A 217 -2.62 6.69 -20.01
N THR A 218 -3.64 6.51 -20.82
CA THR A 218 -3.55 6.05 -22.21
C THR A 218 -4.02 7.13 -23.17
N SER A 219 -3.82 6.94 -24.49
CA SER A 219 -4.40 7.82 -25.51
C SER A 219 -5.93 7.90 -25.41
N ALA A 220 -6.58 6.77 -25.12
CA ALA A 220 -8.02 6.72 -24.91
C ALA A 220 -8.46 7.45 -23.63
N THR A 221 -7.73 7.29 -22.53
CA THR A 221 -7.97 8.05 -21.27
C THR A 221 -7.84 9.55 -21.52
N PHE A 222 -6.77 9.96 -22.22
CA PHE A 222 -6.51 11.34 -22.56
C PHE A 222 -7.68 11.94 -23.33
N ALA A 223 -8.15 11.27 -24.37
CA ALA A 223 -9.30 11.71 -25.18
C ALA A 223 -10.60 11.73 -24.35
N ALA A 224 -10.82 10.74 -23.49
CA ALA A 224 -12.01 10.62 -22.67
C ALA A 224 -12.11 11.71 -21.58
N ILE A 225 -11.00 12.01 -20.91
CA ILE A 225 -10.92 13.04 -19.87
C ILE A 225 -10.82 14.43 -20.49
N GLY A 226 -10.20 14.56 -21.66
CA GLY A 226 -10.00 15.84 -22.35
C GLY A 226 -8.95 16.71 -21.64
N THR A 227 -7.84 16.10 -21.25
CA THR A 227 -6.68 16.79 -20.67
C THR A 227 -6.04 17.74 -21.69
N PRO A 228 -5.38 18.83 -21.26
CA PRO A 228 -4.69 19.76 -22.16
C PRO A 228 -3.62 19.08 -23.02
N GLU A 229 -3.49 19.47 -24.29
CA GLU A 229 -2.47 18.92 -25.22
C GLU A 229 -1.04 19.02 -24.68
N SER A 230 -0.74 19.99 -23.82
CA SER A 230 0.55 20.15 -23.16
C SER A 230 0.98 18.96 -22.29
N TRP A 231 0.07 18.04 -21.99
CA TRP A 231 0.32 16.78 -21.28
C TRP A 231 0.57 15.60 -22.23
N MET A 232 0.25 15.76 -23.53
CA MET A 232 0.35 14.68 -24.53
C MET A 232 1.78 14.21 -24.78
N ASP A 233 2.76 15.11 -24.72
CA ASP A 233 4.17 14.79 -24.98
C ASP A 233 4.83 13.92 -23.89
N LYS A 234 4.10 13.60 -22.83
CA LYS A 234 4.64 12.95 -21.63
C LYS A 234 4.14 11.52 -21.45
N LEU A 235 4.41 10.66 -22.45
CA LEU A 235 4.27 9.22 -22.33
C LEU A 235 2.81 8.73 -22.11
N VAL A 236 2.04 8.83 -23.17
CA VAL A 236 0.74 8.20 -23.24
C VAL A 236 0.90 6.77 -23.73
N CYS A 237 0.45 5.81 -22.94
CA CYS A 237 0.40 4.42 -23.35
C CYS A 237 -0.58 4.27 -24.52
N ALA A 238 -0.16 3.65 -25.60
CA ALA A 238 -1.05 3.31 -26.71
C ALA A 238 -1.99 2.18 -26.25
N SER A 239 -3.25 2.51 -25.98
CA SER A 239 -4.28 1.54 -25.58
C SER A 239 -5.66 2.16 -25.76
N ASP A 240 -6.67 1.32 -25.98
CA ASP A 240 -8.08 1.65 -26.02
C ASP A 240 -8.75 1.74 -24.64
N ARG A 241 -8.03 1.35 -23.59
CA ARG A 241 -8.51 1.48 -22.19
C ARG A 241 -8.56 2.94 -21.79
N SER A 242 -9.73 3.45 -21.40
CA SER A 242 -9.90 4.86 -21.03
C SER A 242 -10.17 5.11 -19.55
N TRP A 243 -10.59 4.09 -18.81
CA TRP A 243 -10.99 4.19 -17.42
C TRP A 243 -10.42 3.04 -16.59
N THR A 244 -11.06 2.71 -15.46
CA THR A 244 -10.67 1.54 -14.67
C THR A 244 -10.83 0.24 -15.45
N VAL A 245 -10.07 -0.77 -15.06
CA VAL A 245 -10.19 -2.16 -15.53
C VAL A 245 -10.56 -3.06 -14.34
N PRO A 246 -11.05 -4.29 -14.57
CA PRO A 246 -11.26 -5.26 -13.49
C PRO A 246 -10.02 -5.38 -12.60
N VAL A 247 -10.21 -5.50 -11.29
CA VAL A 247 -9.09 -5.69 -10.37
C VAL A 247 -8.37 -7.02 -10.65
N GLY A 248 -7.07 -7.08 -10.39
CA GLY A 248 -6.27 -8.26 -10.71
C GLY A 248 -5.86 -8.36 -12.19
N SER A 249 -6.02 -7.28 -12.96
CA SER A 249 -5.68 -7.25 -14.40
C SER A 249 -4.18 -7.28 -14.68
N PHE A 250 -3.34 -6.98 -13.70
CA PHE A 250 -1.88 -6.93 -13.88
C PHE A 250 -1.19 -7.94 -12.98
N GLU A 251 0.08 -8.23 -13.32
CA GLU A 251 0.91 -9.15 -12.56
C GLU A 251 1.08 -8.70 -11.10
N ALA A 252 1.13 -9.68 -10.20
CA ALA A 252 1.39 -9.44 -8.79
C ALA A 252 2.84 -8.98 -8.57
N ASN A 253 3.04 -8.13 -7.59
CA ASN A 253 4.36 -7.83 -7.06
C ASN A 253 4.94 -9.04 -6.29
N PRO A 254 6.23 -9.02 -5.87
CA PRO A 254 6.84 -10.15 -5.16
C PRO A 254 6.16 -10.56 -3.85
N PHE A 255 5.33 -9.69 -3.24
CA PHE A 255 4.53 -10.06 -2.08
C PHE A 255 3.17 -10.68 -2.45
N GLY A 256 2.81 -10.72 -3.73
CA GLY A 256 1.55 -11.29 -4.20
C GLY A 256 0.41 -10.27 -4.34
N LEU A 257 0.68 -8.98 -4.21
CA LEU A 257 -0.30 -7.90 -4.39
C LEU A 257 -0.38 -7.47 -5.84
N GLN A 258 -1.60 -7.23 -6.33
CA GLN A 258 -1.89 -6.78 -7.69
C GLN A 258 -2.39 -5.34 -7.70
N ASP A 259 -2.20 -4.65 -8.81
CA ASP A 259 -2.71 -3.30 -9.10
C ASP A 259 -2.31 -2.23 -8.07
N MET A 260 -1.13 -2.41 -7.42
CA MET A 260 -0.62 -1.43 -6.46
C MET A 260 -0.27 -0.08 -7.09
N LEU A 261 -0.09 -0.04 -8.41
CA LEU A 261 0.30 1.17 -9.14
C LEU A 261 -0.71 1.45 -10.27
N GLY A 262 -1.20 2.69 -10.34
CA GLY A 262 -2.24 3.07 -11.30
C GLY A 262 -3.63 2.71 -10.82
N SER A 263 -4.58 2.46 -11.73
CA SER A 263 -5.97 2.12 -11.48
C SER A 263 -6.72 3.19 -10.70
N VAL A 264 -6.65 3.19 -9.37
CA VAL A 264 -7.20 4.24 -8.51
C VAL A 264 -6.22 4.67 -7.43
N TRP A 265 -6.23 5.94 -7.05
CA TRP A 265 -5.57 6.41 -5.85
C TRP A 265 -6.17 5.73 -4.63
N GLU A 266 -5.35 5.20 -3.75
CA GLU A 266 -5.77 4.51 -2.55
C GLU A 266 -5.60 5.39 -1.31
N TRP A 267 -6.67 5.58 -0.54
CA TRP A 267 -6.63 6.30 0.72
C TRP A 267 -5.82 5.55 1.76
N VAL A 268 -4.95 6.26 2.47
CA VAL A 268 -4.23 5.73 3.63
C VAL A 268 -4.65 6.45 4.92
N ALA A 269 -4.24 5.93 6.06
CA ALA A 269 -4.67 6.45 7.37
C ALA A 269 -4.06 7.81 7.73
N ASP A 270 -2.96 8.19 7.08
CA ASP A 270 -2.11 9.31 7.46
C ASP A 270 -2.76 10.67 7.22
N CYS A 271 -2.55 11.58 8.18
CA CYS A 271 -2.79 12.99 8.00
C CYS A 271 -1.74 13.57 7.04
N ALA A 272 -2.14 14.55 6.21
CA ALA A 272 -1.22 15.13 5.25
C ALA A 272 -0.12 15.96 5.96
N THR A 273 1.11 15.77 5.49
CA THR A 273 2.29 16.58 5.82
C THR A 273 2.88 17.08 4.50
N PRO A 274 3.63 18.19 4.49
CA PRO A 274 4.27 18.66 3.26
C PRO A 274 5.22 17.63 2.65
N ASP A 275 5.87 16.84 3.49
CA ASP A 275 6.90 15.86 3.17
C ASP A 275 6.98 14.76 4.24
N HIS A 276 8.06 13.98 4.27
CA HIS A 276 8.24 12.87 5.22
C HIS A 276 8.94 13.26 6.54
N HIS A 277 9.19 14.54 6.80
CA HIS A 277 9.75 14.94 8.10
C HIS A 277 8.81 14.54 9.25
N GLY A 278 9.35 13.79 10.22
CA GLY A 278 8.60 13.30 11.36
C GLY A 278 7.69 12.10 11.05
N MET A 279 7.83 11.46 9.88
CA MET A 279 7.17 10.18 9.59
C MET A 279 7.58 9.14 10.65
N PRO A 280 6.63 8.38 11.24
CA PRO A 280 6.94 7.30 12.17
C PRO A 280 7.80 6.22 11.51
N THR A 281 8.82 5.74 12.24
CA THR A 281 9.75 4.73 11.74
C THR A 281 9.35 3.28 12.07
N ASP A 282 8.24 3.10 12.77
CA ASP A 282 7.66 1.82 13.19
C ASP A 282 6.49 1.35 12.32
N GLY A 283 6.21 2.05 11.22
CA GLY A 283 5.10 1.74 10.33
C GLY A 283 3.73 2.25 10.81
N SER A 284 3.63 2.90 11.95
CA SER A 284 2.39 3.55 12.39
C SER A 284 2.03 4.75 11.52
N PRO A 285 0.73 5.12 11.40
CA PRO A 285 0.32 6.25 10.57
C PRO A 285 0.79 7.59 11.17
N GLN A 286 1.13 8.54 10.30
CA GLN A 286 1.45 9.92 10.69
C GLN A 286 0.17 10.67 11.09
N MET A 287 0.01 10.91 12.39
CA MET A 287 -1.16 11.60 12.96
C MET A 287 -0.89 13.03 13.42
N LYS A 288 0.34 13.52 13.22
CA LYS A 288 0.74 14.88 13.63
C LYS A 288 0.64 15.92 12.51
N GLY A 289 0.17 15.54 11.33
CA GLY A 289 -0.02 16.41 10.19
C GLY A 289 -1.37 17.15 10.18
N ASP A 290 -1.71 17.70 9.03
CA ASP A 290 -3.03 18.28 8.77
C ASP A 290 -4.05 17.16 8.52
N CYS A 291 -4.81 16.80 9.55
CA CYS A 291 -5.83 15.75 9.46
C CYS A 291 -7.13 16.20 8.77
N GLN A 292 -7.28 17.49 8.42
CA GLN A 292 -8.31 17.95 7.47
C GLN A 292 -7.96 17.56 6.02
N ARG A 293 -6.80 16.95 5.83
CA ARG A 293 -6.34 16.42 4.56
C ARG A 293 -5.72 15.04 4.79
N ARG A 294 -5.99 14.11 3.90
CA ARG A 294 -5.50 12.73 3.97
C ARG A 294 -4.65 12.38 2.76
N VAL A 295 -3.65 11.56 2.99
CA VAL A 295 -2.72 11.10 1.96
C VAL A 295 -3.39 10.03 1.09
N THR A 296 -3.05 10.01 -0.20
CA THR A 296 -3.38 8.95 -1.15
C THR A 296 -2.11 8.44 -1.82
N LYS A 297 -2.09 7.16 -2.21
CA LYS A 297 -0.93 6.47 -2.79
C LYS A 297 -1.31 5.79 -4.11
N GLY A 298 -0.31 5.42 -4.92
CA GLY A 298 -0.42 4.50 -6.05
C GLY A 298 -0.61 5.11 -7.43
N GLY A 299 -1.15 6.31 -7.53
CA GLY A 299 -1.58 6.86 -8.81
C GLY A 299 -2.94 6.33 -9.24
N ALA A 300 -3.37 6.63 -10.46
CA ALA A 300 -4.67 6.20 -10.98
C ALA A 300 -4.63 6.02 -12.50
N PHE A 301 -5.72 5.53 -13.10
CA PHE A 301 -5.87 5.30 -14.54
C PHE A 301 -5.55 6.52 -15.43
N HIS A 302 -5.60 7.72 -14.86
CA HIS A 302 -5.25 8.98 -15.55
C HIS A 302 -3.89 9.55 -15.13
N SER A 303 -3.10 8.80 -14.39
CA SER A 303 -1.77 9.22 -13.95
C SER A 303 -0.73 8.99 -15.03
N VAL A 304 0.16 9.96 -15.23
CA VAL A 304 1.35 9.78 -16.07
C VAL A 304 2.32 8.78 -15.41
N PRO A 305 3.19 8.12 -16.16
CA PRO A 305 4.03 7.02 -15.67
C PRO A 305 4.86 7.32 -14.43
N TRP A 306 5.39 8.54 -14.27
CA TRP A 306 6.18 8.89 -13.10
C TRP A 306 5.33 8.99 -11.80
N LEU A 307 4.00 9.12 -11.90
CA LEU A 307 3.08 9.03 -10.77
C LEU A 307 2.80 7.57 -10.35
N ALA A 308 2.99 6.59 -11.24
CA ALA A 308 2.83 5.18 -10.93
C ALA A 308 4.11 4.60 -10.32
N ARG A 309 4.46 5.08 -9.12
CA ARG A 309 5.61 4.63 -8.30
C ARG A 309 5.18 4.47 -6.84
N PRO A 310 5.73 3.51 -6.10
CA PRO A 310 5.48 3.36 -4.68
C PRO A 310 5.75 4.64 -3.88
N ALA A 311 6.82 5.38 -4.21
CA ALA A 311 7.19 6.62 -3.54
C ALA A 311 6.22 7.78 -3.79
N THR A 312 5.45 7.75 -4.88
CA THR A 312 4.53 8.83 -5.22
C THR A 312 3.49 9.04 -4.13
N ARG A 313 3.35 10.30 -3.76
CA ARG A 313 2.49 10.77 -2.69
C ARG A 313 1.51 11.81 -3.19
N GLY A 314 0.23 11.57 -3.00
CA GLY A 314 -0.80 12.58 -3.23
C GLY A 314 -0.58 13.80 -2.35
N SER A 315 -1.03 14.97 -2.82
CA SER A 315 -0.84 16.25 -2.10
C SER A 315 -1.66 16.42 -0.82
N GLY A 316 -2.33 15.37 -0.38
CA GLY A 316 -3.34 15.42 0.67
C GLY A 316 -4.67 16.00 0.11
N GLN A 317 -5.74 15.30 0.37
CA GLN A 317 -7.08 15.68 -0.08
C GLN A 317 -8.02 15.81 1.11
N ASP A 318 -9.02 16.67 0.97
CA ASP A 318 -10.13 16.74 1.92
C ASP A 318 -10.74 15.35 2.09
N PRO A 319 -10.87 14.84 3.32
CA PRO A 319 -11.41 13.50 3.61
C PRO A 319 -12.87 13.32 3.19
N HIS A 320 -13.62 14.39 2.92
CA HIS A 320 -14.97 14.36 2.40
C HIS A 320 -15.04 14.33 0.87
N ASN A 321 -13.94 14.71 0.20
CA ASN A 321 -13.91 14.73 -1.27
C ASN A 321 -14.00 13.30 -1.81
N ARG A 322 -14.67 13.15 -2.95
CA ARG A 322 -14.90 11.88 -3.66
C ARG A 322 -14.40 11.97 -5.10
N PRO A 323 -13.10 11.89 -5.33
CA PRO A 323 -12.58 11.87 -6.69
C PRO A 323 -13.00 10.58 -7.42
N VAL A 324 -13.30 10.71 -8.70
CA VAL A 324 -13.66 9.57 -9.56
C VAL A 324 -12.54 8.54 -9.73
N ALA A 325 -11.36 8.90 -9.32
CA ALA A 325 -10.16 8.04 -9.37
C ALA A 325 -9.60 7.72 -7.99
N SER A 326 -10.41 7.77 -6.92
CA SER A 326 -10.00 7.38 -5.57
C SER A 326 -10.82 6.19 -5.07
N GLY A 327 -10.11 5.20 -4.53
CA GLY A 327 -10.64 3.93 -4.07
C GLY A 327 -10.07 3.50 -2.71
N ILE A 328 -10.17 2.22 -2.42
CA ILE A 328 -9.88 1.60 -1.12
C ILE A 328 -9.01 0.37 -1.30
N ARG A 329 -7.99 0.23 -0.45
CA ARG A 329 -7.33 -1.05 -0.15
C ARG A 329 -7.20 -1.18 1.36
N VAL A 330 -7.76 -2.25 1.92
CA VAL A 330 -7.75 -2.47 3.37
C VAL A 330 -6.58 -3.33 3.80
N VAL A 331 -6.17 -3.15 5.06
CA VAL A 331 -5.27 -4.05 5.76
C VAL A 331 -5.99 -4.73 6.93
N ARG A 332 -5.50 -5.90 7.31
CA ARG A 332 -5.95 -6.65 8.47
C ARG A 332 -4.75 -6.92 9.38
N GLU A 333 -4.87 -6.59 10.65
CA GLU A 333 -3.86 -6.95 11.63
C GLU A 333 -3.89 -8.46 11.88
N LEU A 334 -2.71 -9.06 11.91
CA LEU A 334 -2.53 -10.46 12.29
C LEU A 334 -2.16 -10.54 13.76
N ASN A 335 -2.80 -11.46 14.48
CA ASN A 335 -2.61 -11.63 15.94
C ASN A 335 -1.30 -12.34 16.23
#